data_202cd522731e91e6688ca1a64fbd1ab0
#
_entry.id   202cd522731e91e6688ca1a64fbd1ab0
#
_cell.length_a   1.000
_cell.length_b   1.000
_cell.length_c   1.000
_cell.angle_alpha   90.00
_cell.angle_beta   90.00
_cell.angle_gamma   90.00
#
_symmetry.space_group_name_H-M   'P 1'
#
loop_
_entity.id
_entity.type
_entity.pdbx_description
1 polymer ?
#
loop_
_entity_poly.entity_id
_entity_poly.type
_entity_poly.pdbx_seq_one_letter_code
_entity_poly.pdbx_strand_id
1 'polypeptide(L)'
;MRFALRTLRVFRQTSYKYDKIHYMEHSVYLGFGSNVGNRIENVISALSFLQSSMFTDIKNISSFYETSPIGPKQRNFYNIAIKAKTSLAPEGLLLLTKQIEDILGRKETIKWGPRVIDIDILFFGKKVINYDNLTVPHKGIQNRLFVLVPLREIAGGFIHPVLKRKINDILSDMTLTLKHQKVKIVECVFNLKDATSNAVFNGEL
;
A
#
# COMPACT_ATOMS: atom_id res chain seq x y z
N MET A 1 -3.34 14.29 18.28
CA MET A 1 -2.24 14.49 17.32
C MET A 1 -0.85 14.57 17.98
N ARG A 2 -0.65 15.25 19.12
CA ARG A 2 0.67 15.34 19.79
C ARG A 2 1.26 14.01 20.33
N PHE A 3 0.44 13.01 20.66
CA PHE A 3 0.89 11.74 21.23
C PHE A 3 1.55 10.81 20.19
N ALA A 4 0.99 10.71 18.97
CA ALA A 4 1.51 9.85 17.92
C ALA A 4 2.88 10.31 17.38
N LEU A 5 3.09 11.63 17.29
CA LEU A 5 4.37 12.23 16.88
C LEU A 5 5.48 12.05 17.92
N ARG A 6 5.13 11.96 19.22
CA ARG A 6 6.10 11.69 20.30
C ARG A 6 6.62 10.25 20.23
N THR A 7 5.77 9.30 19.90
CA THR A 7 6.18 7.88 19.78
C THR A 7 7.14 7.67 18.61
N LEU A 8 6.92 8.32 17.46
CA LEU A 8 7.83 8.28 16.30
C LEU A 8 9.16 9.01 16.57
N ARG A 9 9.16 10.07 17.41
CA ARG A 9 10.36 10.83 17.75
C ARG A 9 11.30 10.11 18.72
N VAL A 10 10.75 9.29 19.61
CA VAL A 10 11.55 8.49 20.58
C VAL A 10 12.44 7.47 19.85
N PHE A 11 11.98 6.91 18.70
CA PHE A 11 12.77 5.98 17.91
C PHE A 11 13.93 6.64 17.12
N ARG A 12 13.92 7.96 16.96
CA ARG A 12 14.97 8.68 16.19
C ARG A 12 16.15 9.14 17.01
N GLN A 13 16.07 9.16 18.35
CA GLN A 13 17.08 9.77 19.23
C GLN A 13 18.02 8.80 19.94
N THR A 14 17.80 7.49 19.82
CA THR A 14 18.78 6.52 20.33
C THR A 14 19.71 6.09 19.19
N SER A 15 20.70 6.93 18.88
CA SER A 15 21.86 6.54 18.10
C SER A 15 22.77 5.64 18.95
N TYR A 16 22.29 4.44 19.29
CA TYR A 16 23.20 3.37 19.66
C TYR A 16 23.79 2.81 18.38
N LYS A 17 25.12 2.71 18.33
CA LYS A 17 25.87 1.85 17.40
C LYS A 17 25.33 0.42 17.55
N TYR A 18 24.23 0.13 16.83
CA TYR A 18 23.89 -1.27 16.57
C TYR A 18 24.88 -1.74 15.52
N ASP A 19 25.80 -2.62 15.91
CA ASP A 19 26.49 -3.51 14.99
C ASP A 19 25.46 -4.01 13.99
N LYS A 20 25.84 -4.08 12.70
CA LYS A 20 25.00 -4.52 11.59
C LYS A 20 24.35 -5.88 11.92
N ILE A 21 23.27 -5.86 12.68
CA ILE A 21 22.36 -6.99 12.71
C ILE A 21 21.81 -7.03 11.28
N HIS A 22 22.18 -8.05 10.53
CA HIS A 22 21.68 -8.32 9.19
C HIS A 22 20.19 -8.69 9.33
N TYR A 23 19.33 -7.69 9.44
CA TYR A 23 17.91 -7.91 9.29
C TYR A 23 17.66 -8.42 7.87
N MET A 24 17.06 -9.60 7.77
CA MET A 24 16.68 -10.15 6.46
C MET A 24 15.66 -9.23 5.81
N GLU A 25 16.06 -8.51 4.76
CA GLU A 25 15.17 -7.67 3.99
C GLU A 25 14.24 -8.51 3.13
N HIS A 26 12.96 -8.23 3.23
CA HIS A 26 11.94 -8.85 2.43
C HIS A 26 11.44 -7.87 1.35
N SER A 27 11.32 -8.36 0.12
CA SER A 27 10.63 -7.61 -0.93
C SER A 27 9.13 -7.78 -0.76
N VAL A 28 8.38 -6.67 -0.68
CA VAL A 28 6.93 -6.68 -0.48
C VAL A 28 6.23 -5.87 -1.55
N TYR A 29 4.98 -6.21 -1.83
CA TYR A 29 4.11 -5.43 -2.72
C TYR A 29 2.87 -5.03 -1.93
N LEU A 30 2.55 -3.74 -1.96
CA LEU A 30 1.40 -3.18 -1.26
C LEU A 30 0.47 -2.51 -2.28
N GLY A 31 -0.83 -2.59 -2.04
CA GLY A 31 -1.85 -1.84 -2.76
C GLY A 31 -2.41 -0.73 -1.86
N PHE A 32 -2.64 0.44 -2.44
CA PHE A 32 -3.24 1.58 -1.76
C PHE A 32 -4.51 1.99 -2.47
N GLY A 33 -5.54 2.33 -1.72
CA GLY A 33 -6.80 2.82 -2.27
C GLY A 33 -7.43 3.90 -1.40
N SER A 34 -7.99 4.94 -2.03
CA SER A 34 -8.72 6.02 -1.36
C SER A 34 -9.92 6.46 -2.19
N ASN A 35 -11.09 6.68 -1.57
CA ASN A 35 -12.26 7.26 -2.23
C ASN A 35 -13.00 8.34 -1.41
N VAL A 36 -12.44 8.78 -0.30
CA VAL A 36 -12.98 9.85 0.57
C VAL A 36 -12.03 11.04 0.57
N GLY A 37 -12.57 12.25 0.60
CA GLY A 37 -11.80 13.49 0.71
C GLY A 37 -10.88 13.74 -0.49
N ASN A 38 -9.68 14.25 -0.23
CA ASN A 38 -8.61 14.40 -1.23
C ASN A 38 -7.87 13.07 -1.41
N ARG A 39 -8.35 12.26 -2.36
CA ARG A 39 -7.89 10.88 -2.59
C ARG A 39 -6.40 10.78 -2.90
N ILE A 40 -5.86 11.74 -3.69
CA ILE A 40 -4.43 11.77 -4.03
C ILE A 40 -3.60 12.07 -2.79
N GLU A 41 -3.97 13.10 -2.04
CA GLU A 41 -3.26 13.52 -0.84
C GLU A 41 -3.26 12.42 0.24
N ASN A 42 -4.38 11.71 0.41
CA ASN A 42 -4.46 10.58 1.33
C ASN A 42 -3.44 9.48 0.97
N VAL A 43 -3.33 9.15 -0.32
CA VAL A 43 -2.36 8.14 -0.79
C VAL A 43 -0.93 8.65 -0.63
N ILE A 44 -0.63 9.91 -1.00
CA ILE A 44 0.70 10.51 -0.83
C ILE A 44 1.10 10.56 0.64
N SER A 45 0.20 10.95 1.52
CA SER A 45 0.44 10.96 2.97
C SER A 45 0.75 9.56 3.51
N ALA A 46 0.01 8.54 3.06
CA ALA A 46 0.28 7.16 3.44
C ALA A 46 1.66 6.68 2.96
N LEU A 47 2.05 7.02 1.73
CA LEU A 47 3.39 6.74 1.20
C LEU A 47 4.48 7.44 2.02
N SER A 48 4.25 8.69 2.42
CA SER A 48 5.19 9.47 3.23
C SER A 48 5.39 8.85 4.61
N PHE A 49 4.31 8.42 5.27
CA PHE A 49 4.41 7.69 6.55
C PHE A 49 5.16 6.37 6.39
N LEU A 50 4.87 5.60 5.34
CA LEU A 50 5.56 4.34 5.08
C LEU A 50 7.05 4.57 4.83
N GLN A 51 7.42 5.54 3.99
CA GLN A 51 8.82 5.87 3.66
C GLN A 51 9.59 6.46 4.85
N SER A 52 8.92 7.17 5.76
CA SER A 52 9.56 7.70 6.98
C SER A 52 9.82 6.63 8.05
N SER A 53 9.24 5.45 7.90
CA SER A 53 9.54 4.30 8.76
C SER A 53 10.96 3.81 8.52
N MET A 54 11.72 3.62 9.60
CA MET A 54 13.09 3.03 9.51
C MET A 54 13.09 1.56 9.06
N PHE A 55 11.92 0.93 8.98
CA PHE A 55 11.76 -0.49 8.67
C PHE A 55 11.37 -0.75 7.22
N THR A 56 11.07 0.30 6.45
CA THR A 56 10.57 0.17 5.07
C THR A 56 11.29 1.15 4.14
N ASP A 57 11.48 0.71 2.89
CA ASP A 57 12.11 1.51 1.85
C ASP A 57 11.38 1.26 0.53
N ILE A 58 10.66 2.28 0.04
CA ILE A 58 9.87 2.21 -1.19
C ILE A 58 10.83 2.22 -2.38
N LYS A 59 10.70 1.24 -3.28
CA LYS A 59 11.56 1.06 -4.44
C LYS A 59 10.91 1.45 -5.76
N ASN A 60 9.62 1.13 -5.92
CA ASN A 60 8.85 1.46 -7.12
C ASN A 60 7.42 1.85 -6.72
N ILE A 61 6.84 2.78 -7.45
CA ILE A 61 5.44 3.20 -7.32
C ILE A 61 4.83 3.17 -8.71
N SER A 62 3.62 2.63 -8.84
CA SER A 62 2.86 2.68 -10.09
C SER A 62 2.27 4.07 -10.32
N SER A 63 1.77 4.31 -11.53
CA SER A 63 0.86 5.42 -11.82
C SER A 63 -0.38 5.36 -10.93
N PHE A 64 -1.07 6.50 -10.77
CA PHE A 64 -2.40 6.56 -10.15
C PHE A 64 -3.47 6.07 -11.13
N TYR A 65 -4.40 5.28 -10.64
CA TYR A 65 -5.53 4.76 -11.41
C TYR A 65 -6.86 5.11 -10.74
N GLU A 66 -7.75 5.76 -11.48
CA GLU A 66 -9.14 5.91 -11.06
C GLU A 66 -9.91 4.64 -11.40
N THR A 67 -10.62 4.08 -10.42
CA THR A 67 -11.31 2.80 -10.58
C THR A 67 -12.71 2.85 -10.01
N SER A 68 -13.65 2.13 -10.68
CA SER A 68 -14.98 1.95 -10.14
C SER A 68 -14.96 1.12 -8.85
N PRO A 69 -15.83 1.45 -7.88
CA PRO A 69 -15.93 0.68 -6.65
C PRO A 69 -16.50 -0.73 -6.91
N ILE A 70 -16.07 -1.69 -6.08
CA ILE A 70 -16.76 -2.98 -5.94
C ILE A 70 -17.69 -2.85 -4.73
N GLY A 71 -18.96 -3.25 -4.86
CA GLY A 71 -19.94 -3.18 -3.78
C GLY A 71 -20.93 -2.02 -3.94
N PRO A 72 -21.35 -1.33 -2.86
CA PRO A 72 -22.38 -0.30 -2.93
C PRO A 72 -21.95 0.90 -3.80
N LYS A 73 -22.94 1.61 -4.34
CA LYS A 73 -22.70 2.83 -5.13
C LYS A 73 -21.99 3.88 -4.25
N GLN A 74 -20.83 4.31 -4.68
CA GLN A 74 -19.97 5.27 -3.99
C GLN A 74 -19.00 5.95 -4.98
N ARG A 75 -18.22 6.91 -4.52
CA ARG A 75 -17.22 7.59 -5.33
C ARG A 75 -16.13 6.61 -5.80
N ASN A 76 -15.60 6.82 -7.01
CA ASN A 76 -14.47 6.06 -7.54
C ASN A 76 -13.25 6.17 -6.63
N PHE A 77 -12.48 5.09 -6.58
CA PHE A 77 -11.21 5.05 -5.87
C PHE A 77 -10.06 5.60 -6.73
N TYR A 78 -9.05 6.13 -6.07
CA TYR A 78 -7.71 6.21 -6.63
C TYR A 78 -6.86 5.11 -6.00
N ASN A 79 -6.26 4.30 -6.88
CA ASN A 79 -5.45 3.16 -6.48
C ASN A 79 -4.04 3.24 -7.08
N ILE A 80 -3.08 2.76 -6.33
CA ILE A 80 -1.70 2.52 -6.76
C ILE A 80 -1.22 1.17 -6.22
N ALA A 81 -0.13 0.67 -6.79
CA ALA A 81 0.66 -0.40 -6.20
C ALA A 81 2.10 0.08 -5.97
N ILE A 82 2.73 -0.42 -4.93
CA ILE A 82 4.15 -0.17 -4.67
C ILE A 82 4.93 -1.46 -4.49
N LYS A 83 6.23 -1.39 -4.79
CA LYS A 83 7.22 -2.36 -4.35
C LYS A 83 8.09 -1.71 -3.28
N ALA A 84 8.27 -2.37 -2.16
CA ALA A 84 9.14 -1.91 -1.09
C ALA A 84 10.05 -3.03 -0.57
N LYS A 85 11.10 -2.64 0.16
CA LYS A 85 11.87 -3.50 1.03
C LYS A 85 11.42 -3.28 2.47
N THR A 86 11.41 -4.34 3.27
CA THR A 86 11.12 -4.23 4.71
C THR A 86 11.95 -5.21 5.51
N SER A 87 12.35 -4.77 6.71
CA SER A 87 12.96 -5.62 7.73
C SER A 87 11.92 -6.22 8.68
N LEU A 88 10.65 -5.80 8.58
CA LEU A 88 9.57 -6.31 9.43
C LEU A 88 9.16 -7.73 9.01
N ALA A 89 8.74 -8.52 10.00
CA ALA A 89 7.96 -9.73 9.77
C ALA A 89 6.56 -9.36 9.19
N PRO A 90 5.83 -10.33 8.60
CA PRO A 90 4.52 -10.06 8.01
C PRO A 90 3.53 -9.38 8.95
N GLU A 91 3.47 -9.80 10.21
CA GLU A 91 2.59 -9.24 11.23
C GLU A 91 2.99 -7.80 11.62
N GLY A 92 4.30 -7.54 11.68
CA GLY A 92 4.83 -6.19 11.94
C GLY A 92 4.51 -5.24 10.80
N LEU A 93 4.59 -5.69 9.54
CA LEU A 93 4.18 -4.90 8.38
C LEU A 93 2.67 -4.64 8.39
N LEU A 94 1.85 -5.65 8.74
CA LEU A 94 0.40 -5.46 8.90
C LEU A 94 0.10 -4.42 9.96
N LEU A 95 0.76 -4.49 11.13
CA LEU A 95 0.57 -3.51 12.19
C LEU A 95 0.93 -2.10 11.71
N LEU A 96 2.07 -1.93 11.02
CA LEU A 96 2.49 -0.64 10.47
C LEU A 96 1.47 -0.09 9.47
N THR A 97 0.95 -0.91 8.54
CA THR A 97 -0.06 -0.45 7.58
C THR A 97 -1.34 -0.02 8.27
N LYS A 98 -1.80 -0.76 9.30
CA LYS A 98 -2.99 -0.38 10.07
C LYS A 98 -2.79 0.89 10.89
N GLN A 99 -1.64 1.09 11.50
CA GLN A 99 -1.30 2.35 12.18
C GLN A 99 -1.33 3.56 11.22
N ILE A 100 -0.83 3.40 10.00
CA ILE A 100 -0.89 4.47 8.98
C ILE A 100 -2.35 4.78 8.62
N GLU A 101 -3.18 3.75 8.42
CA GLU A 101 -4.61 3.93 8.13
C GLU A 101 -5.31 4.68 9.28
N ASP A 102 -5.05 4.32 10.51
CA ASP A 102 -5.64 4.95 11.71
C ASP A 102 -5.19 6.42 11.85
N ILE A 103 -3.90 6.71 11.66
CA ILE A 103 -3.35 8.08 11.70
C ILE A 103 -4.03 8.98 10.66
N LEU A 104 -4.33 8.44 9.47
CA LEU A 104 -5.01 9.15 8.39
C LEU A 104 -6.54 9.22 8.57
N GLY A 105 -7.05 8.75 9.70
CA GLY A 105 -8.46 8.87 10.07
C GLY A 105 -9.37 7.83 9.43
N ARG A 106 -8.85 6.65 9.08
CA ARG A 106 -9.69 5.52 8.68
C ARG A 106 -10.64 5.16 9.83
N LYS A 107 -11.93 5.07 9.50
CA LYS A 107 -12.97 4.59 10.41
C LYS A 107 -13.53 3.28 9.88
N GLU A 108 -13.98 2.44 10.78
CA GLU A 108 -14.77 1.28 10.39
C GLU A 108 -16.05 1.72 9.69
N THR A 109 -16.33 1.10 8.55
CA THR A 109 -17.51 1.34 7.74
C THR A 109 -18.14 0.01 7.38
N ILE A 110 -19.28 0.04 6.66
CA ILE A 110 -19.87 -1.17 6.10
C ILE A 110 -18.87 -1.89 5.18
N LYS A 111 -19.02 -3.19 5.05
CA LYS A 111 -18.21 -4.00 4.15
C LYS A 111 -18.21 -3.40 2.73
N TRP A 112 -17.00 -3.18 2.17
CA TRP A 112 -16.77 -2.48 0.90
C TRP A 112 -17.25 -1.02 0.86
N GLY A 113 -17.42 -0.39 2.00
CA GLY A 113 -17.81 1.02 2.11
C GLY A 113 -16.68 1.99 1.78
N PRO A 114 -16.96 3.30 1.87
CA PRO A 114 -15.99 4.34 1.58
C PRO A 114 -14.83 4.35 2.58
N ARG A 115 -13.62 4.69 2.11
CA ARG A 115 -12.39 4.71 2.93
C ARG A 115 -11.51 5.90 2.59
N VAL A 116 -11.01 6.55 3.65
CA VAL A 116 -9.99 7.61 3.51
C VAL A 116 -8.74 7.01 2.90
N ILE A 117 -8.29 5.87 3.42
CA ILE A 117 -7.16 5.09 2.91
C ILE A 117 -7.35 3.61 3.24
N ASP A 118 -6.90 2.75 2.34
CA ASP A 118 -6.84 1.29 2.48
C ASP A 118 -5.47 0.82 2.04
N ILE A 119 -4.76 0.01 2.85
CA ILE A 119 -3.42 -0.47 2.54
C ILE A 119 -3.39 -2.00 2.67
N ASP A 120 -3.39 -2.67 1.53
CA ASP A 120 -3.37 -4.13 1.44
C ASP A 120 -1.95 -4.67 1.22
N ILE A 121 -1.55 -5.72 1.96
CA ILE A 121 -0.32 -6.48 1.68
C ILE A 121 -0.64 -7.48 0.57
N LEU A 122 -0.17 -7.20 -0.65
CA LEU A 122 -0.43 -8.04 -1.81
C LEU A 122 0.48 -9.26 -1.84
N PHE A 123 1.79 -9.05 -1.67
CA PHE A 123 2.78 -10.11 -1.60
C PHE A 123 3.85 -9.81 -0.55
N PHE A 124 4.37 -10.86 0.07
CA PHE A 124 5.51 -10.82 0.97
C PHE A 124 6.60 -11.78 0.45
N GLY A 125 7.46 -11.28 -0.44
CA GLY A 125 8.35 -12.13 -1.22
C GLY A 125 7.55 -13.19 -1.98
N LYS A 126 7.97 -14.43 -1.89
CA LYS A 126 7.26 -15.59 -2.43
C LYS A 126 6.52 -16.39 -1.35
N LYS A 127 6.38 -15.84 -0.13
CA LYS A 127 5.73 -16.55 0.98
C LYS A 127 4.24 -16.72 0.71
N VAL A 128 3.73 -17.83 1.19
CA VAL A 128 2.29 -18.12 1.31
C VAL A 128 1.97 -18.14 2.80
N ILE A 129 1.13 -17.21 3.23
CA ILE A 129 0.80 -16.97 4.64
C ILE A 129 -0.73 -17.08 4.77
N ASN A 130 -1.19 -17.78 5.78
CA ASN A 130 -2.62 -17.90 6.09
C ASN A 130 -2.81 -17.85 7.60
N TYR A 131 -2.77 -16.62 8.16
CA TYR A 131 -3.10 -16.34 9.55
C TYR A 131 -4.53 -15.81 9.66
N ASP A 132 -5.09 -15.77 10.85
CA ASP A 132 -6.48 -15.31 11.07
C ASP A 132 -6.72 -13.89 10.54
N ASN A 133 -5.73 -13.02 10.68
CA ASN A 133 -5.80 -11.60 10.29
C ASN A 133 -4.97 -11.25 9.05
N LEU A 134 -4.21 -12.18 8.46
CA LEU A 134 -3.33 -11.93 7.31
C LEU A 134 -3.26 -13.10 6.35
N THR A 135 -3.70 -12.89 5.13
CA THR A 135 -3.51 -13.86 4.03
C THR A 135 -2.65 -13.25 2.94
N VAL A 136 -1.52 -13.90 2.62
CA VAL A 136 -0.61 -13.51 1.55
C VAL A 136 -0.31 -14.76 0.67
N PRO A 137 -0.45 -14.66 -0.65
CA PRO A 137 -0.96 -13.54 -1.44
C PRO A 137 -2.36 -13.12 -1.02
N HIS A 138 -2.66 -11.80 -1.15
CA HIS A 138 -3.98 -11.30 -0.82
C HIS A 138 -5.07 -12.02 -1.61
N LYS A 139 -6.10 -12.54 -0.93
CA LYS A 139 -7.14 -13.43 -1.50
C LYS A 139 -7.86 -12.92 -2.75
N GLY A 140 -7.88 -11.62 -2.97
CA GLY A 140 -8.65 -11.01 -4.06
C GLY A 140 -7.81 -10.57 -5.27
N ILE A 141 -6.51 -10.78 -5.30
CA ILE A 141 -5.63 -10.22 -6.36
C ILE A 141 -6.16 -10.56 -7.75
N GLN A 142 -6.41 -11.86 -8.03
CA GLN A 142 -6.79 -12.34 -9.35
C GLN A 142 -8.16 -11.85 -9.84
N ASN A 143 -9.00 -11.30 -8.97
CA ASN A 143 -10.37 -10.87 -9.31
C ASN A 143 -10.54 -9.35 -9.24
N ARG A 144 -9.45 -8.58 -9.17
CA ARG A 144 -9.50 -7.13 -8.94
C ARG A 144 -8.61 -6.39 -9.91
N LEU A 145 -9.20 -5.79 -10.95
CA LEU A 145 -8.44 -4.99 -11.92
C LEU A 145 -7.76 -3.78 -11.26
N PHE A 146 -8.39 -3.19 -10.24
CA PHE A 146 -7.81 -2.07 -9.50
C PHE A 146 -6.53 -2.43 -8.70
N VAL A 147 -6.26 -3.74 -8.51
CA VAL A 147 -4.99 -4.26 -7.98
C VAL A 147 -4.07 -4.69 -9.11
N LEU A 148 -4.58 -5.49 -10.06
CA LEU A 148 -3.75 -6.09 -11.11
C LEU A 148 -3.16 -5.06 -12.08
N VAL A 149 -3.92 -4.01 -12.43
CA VAL A 149 -3.44 -3.01 -13.39
C VAL A 149 -2.26 -2.21 -12.83
N PRO A 150 -2.33 -1.58 -11.64
CA PRO A 150 -1.16 -0.90 -11.07
C PRO A 150 -0.03 -1.87 -10.72
N LEU A 151 -0.35 -3.09 -10.26
CA LEU A 151 0.66 -4.09 -9.93
C LEU A 151 1.44 -4.55 -11.17
N ARG A 152 0.78 -4.70 -12.33
CA ARG A 152 1.44 -5.05 -13.59
C ARG A 152 2.54 -4.05 -13.96
N GLU A 153 2.31 -2.77 -13.74
CA GLU A 153 3.26 -1.71 -14.10
C GLU A 153 4.62 -1.91 -13.40
N ILE A 154 4.60 -2.34 -12.15
CA ILE A 154 5.81 -2.47 -11.31
C ILE A 154 6.29 -3.91 -11.10
N ALA A 155 5.46 -4.89 -11.43
CA ALA A 155 5.70 -6.30 -11.15
C ALA A 155 5.09 -7.26 -12.20
N GLY A 156 4.93 -6.84 -13.46
CA GLY A 156 4.30 -7.65 -14.50
C GLY A 156 4.91 -9.04 -14.70
N GLY A 157 6.22 -9.17 -14.53
CA GLY A 157 6.96 -10.44 -14.60
C GLY A 157 6.96 -11.25 -13.29
N PHE A 158 6.42 -10.74 -12.20
CA PHE A 158 6.39 -11.46 -10.92
C PHE A 158 5.46 -12.68 -11.00
N ILE A 159 5.97 -13.84 -10.54
CA ILE A 159 5.20 -15.08 -10.53
C ILE A 159 4.42 -15.19 -9.22
N HIS A 160 3.09 -15.23 -9.33
CA HIS A 160 2.19 -15.40 -8.20
C HIS A 160 2.48 -16.72 -7.45
N PRO A 161 2.80 -16.70 -6.15
CA PRO A 161 3.31 -17.88 -5.43
C PRO A 161 2.36 -19.08 -5.45
N VAL A 162 1.05 -18.85 -5.48
CA VAL A 162 0.03 -19.90 -5.49
C VAL A 162 -0.38 -20.27 -6.91
N LEU A 163 -0.73 -19.30 -7.75
CA LEU A 163 -1.22 -19.54 -9.10
C LEU A 163 -0.13 -19.99 -10.09
N LYS A 164 1.16 -19.81 -9.73
CA LYS A 164 2.33 -20.15 -10.57
C LYS A 164 2.32 -19.48 -11.95
N ARG A 165 1.69 -18.31 -12.06
CA ARG A 165 1.52 -17.52 -13.29
C ARG A 165 2.08 -16.12 -13.09
N LYS A 166 2.56 -15.48 -14.15
CA LYS A 166 2.99 -14.08 -14.13
C LYS A 166 1.79 -13.15 -13.94
N ILE A 167 2.01 -12.00 -13.30
CA ILE A 167 0.96 -10.98 -13.14
C ILE A 167 0.42 -10.51 -14.51
N ASN A 168 1.29 -10.37 -15.53
CA ASN A 168 0.85 -10.05 -16.89
C ASN A 168 -0.19 -11.05 -17.42
N ASP A 169 0.08 -12.34 -17.27
CA ASP A 169 -0.78 -13.41 -17.81
C ASP A 169 -2.11 -13.45 -17.06
N ILE A 170 -2.07 -13.27 -15.72
CA ILE A 170 -3.28 -13.20 -14.90
C ILE A 170 -4.14 -12.01 -15.32
N LEU A 171 -3.54 -10.83 -15.51
CA LEU A 171 -4.27 -9.63 -15.96
C LEU A 171 -4.90 -9.83 -17.33
N SER A 172 -4.16 -10.40 -18.30
CA SER A 172 -4.67 -10.63 -19.66
C SER A 172 -5.95 -11.44 -19.66
N ASP A 173 -6.00 -12.54 -18.89
CA ASP A 173 -7.21 -13.37 -18.80
C ASP A 173 -8.37 -12.62 -18.10
N MET A 174 -8.05 -11.86 -17.06
CA MET A 174 -9.06 -11.18 -16.26
C MET A 174 -9.67 -9.96 -16.96
N THR A 175 -8.94 -9.30 -17.86
CA THR A 175 -9.45 -8.14 -18.61
C THR A 175 -10.70 -8.47 -19.41
N LEU A 176 -10.79 -9.67 -19.94
CA LEU A 176 -11.97 -10.14 -20.69
C LEU A 176 -13.15 -10.45 -19.76
N THR A 177 -12.88 -10.99 -18.57
CA THR A 177 -13.90 -11.43 -17.61
C THR A 177 -14.45 -10.28 -16.78
N LEU A 178 -13.59 -9.32 -16.38
CA LEU A 178 -13.92 -8.24 -15.46
C LEU A 178 -14.25 -6.90 -16.16
N LYS A 179 -14.89 -6.95 -17.34
CA LYS A 179 -15.28 -5.77 -18.14
C LYS A 179 -16.11 -4.72 -17.38
N HIS A 180 -16.81 -5.13 -16.31
CA HIS A 180 -17.59 -4.23 -15.47
C HIS A 180 -16.71 -3.36 -14.54
N GLN A 181 -15.44 -3.74 -14.29
CA GLN A 181 -14.51 -2.94 -13.50
C GLN A 181 -13.79 -1.93 -14.40
N LYS A 182 -14.09 -0.65 -14.20
CA LYS A 182 -13.47 0.43 -14.98
C LYS A 182 -12.17 0.85 -14.29
N VAL A 183 -11.09 0.96 -15.08
CA VAL A 183 -9.77 1.41 -14.62
C VAL A 183 -9.24 2.41 -15.62
N LYS A 184 -8.92 3.63 -15.17
CA LYS A 184 -8.39 4.71 -15.98
C LYS A 184 -7.13 5.28 -15.32
N ILE A 185 -6.06 5.49 -16.08
CA ILE A 185 -4.86 6.18 -15.58
C ILE A 185 -5.19 7.64 -15.25
N VAL A 186 -4.60 8.14 -14.20
CA VAL A 186 -4.73 9.55 -13.77
C VAL A 186 -3.36 10.20 -13.92
N GLU A 187 -3.30 11.27 -14.69
CA GLU A 187 -2.08 12.08 -14.76
C GLU A 187 -1.88 12.78 -13.42
N CYS A 188 -0.88 12.34 -12.69
CA CYS A 188 -0.46 12.90 -11.42
C CYS A 188 1.06 12.88 -11.36
N VAL A 189 1.65 14.06 -11.30
CA VAL A 189 3.08 14.20 -11.08
C VAL A 189 3.31 14.45 -9.59
N PHE A 190 3.95 13.53 -8.92
CA PHE A 190 4.40 13.72 -7.54
C PHE A 190 5.80 13.15 -7.36
N ASN A 191 6.57 13.78 -6.48
CA ASN A 191 7.89 13.30 -6.12
C ASN A 191 7.85 12.84 -4.65
N LEU A 192 8.22 11.60 -4.39
CA LEU A 192 8.21 11.05 -3.04
C LEU A 192 9.14 11.81 -2.08
N LYS A 193 10.23 12.40 -2.60
CA LYS A 193 11.15 13.22 -1.80
C LYS A 193 10.48 14.49 -1.30
N ASP A 194 9.63 15.12 -2.12
CA ASP A 194 8.88 16.32 -1.74
C ASP A 194 7.78 15.98 -0.72
N ALA A 195 7.17 14.80 -0.85
CA ALA A 195 6.17 14.31 0.09
C ALA A 195 6.75 14.05 1.49
N THR A 196 7.98 13.57 1.60
CA THR A 196 8.65 13.34 2.89
C THR A 196 9.11 14.64 3.57
N SER A 197 9.43 15.69 2.82
CA SER A 197 9.76 17.00 3.38
C SER A 197 8.52 17.74 3.91
N ASN A 198 7.38 17.62 3.26
CA ASN A 198 6.12 18.25 3.70
C ASN A 198 5.49 17.58 4.94
N ALA A 199 5.74 16.30 5.17
CA ALA A 199 5.26 15.61 6.37
C ALA A 199 5.93 16.10 7.68
N VAL A 200 7.04 16.81 7.58
CA VAL A 200 7.78 17.37 8.72
C VAL A 200 7.29 18.79 9.11
N PHE A 201 6.57 19.50 8.22
CA PHE A 201 6.34 20.94 8.39
C PHE A 201 4.93 21.35 8.87
N ASN A 202 3.95 20.48 8.93
CA ASN A 202 2.61 20.84 9.44
C ASN A 202 2.44 20.60 10.95
N GLY A 203 3.49 20.81 11.70
CA GLY A 203 3.55 20.69 13.16
C GLY A 203 3.84 22.03 13.86
N GLU A 204 3.35 23.17 13.33
CA GLU A 204 3.38 24.44 14.07
C GLU A 204 2.03 24.74 14.71
N LEU A 205 2.15 24.90 16.05
CA LEU A 205 1.35 25.60 17.08
C LEU A 205 0.04 24.94 17.49
#